data_c11c454d8c9ecf0117b93fef6e781d1e
#
_entry.id   c11c454d8c9ecf0117b93fef6e781d1e
#
_cell.length_a   1.000
_cell.length_b   1.000
_cell.length_c   1.000
_cell.angle_alpha   90.00
_cell.angle_beta   90.00
_cell.angle_gamma   90.00
#
_symmetry.space_group_name_H-M   'P 1'
#
loop_
_entity.id
_entity.type
_entity.pdbx_description
1 polymer ?
#
loop_
_entity_poly.entity_id
_entity_poly.type
_entity_poly.pdbx_seq_one_letter_code
_entity_poly.pdbx_strand_id
1 'polypeptide(L)' 'MRPLKEKISITIDSDLLEKLREKADEDCRPLSQYINLILRRYMEQK' A
#
# COMPACT_ATOMS: atom_id res chain seq x y z
N MET A 1 -4.77 15.73 12.86
CA MET A 1 -5.26 14.47 13.47
C MET A 1 -5.13 13.33 12.48
N ARG A 2 -4.66 12.20 12.95
CA ARG A 2 -4.50 11.05 12.09
C ARG A 2 -5.82 10.29 11.96
N PRO A 3 -6.16 9.85 10.77
CA PRO A 3 -7.33 8.99 10.63
C PRO A 3 -7.11 7.64 11.27
N LEU A 4 -8.17 7.03 11.75
CA LEU A 4 -8.11 5.68 12.27
C LEU A 4 -7.88 4.71 11.12
N LYS A 5 -7.11 3.67 11.37
CA LYS A 5 -6.88 2.64 10.37
C LYS A 5 -7.95 1.57 10.50
N GLU A 6 -8.47 1.16 9.38
CA GLU A 6 -9.49 0.13 9.34
C GLU A 6 -8.98 -1.06 8.56
N LYS A 7 -9.42 -2.24 8.95
CA LYS A 7 -9.06 -3.46 8.23
C LYS A 7 -10.03 -3.66 7.10
N ILE A 8 -9.49 -3.91 5.93
CA ILE A 8 -10.30 -4.24 4.76
C ILE A 8 -9.67 -5.44 4.06
N SER A 9 -10.47 -6.12 3.27
CA SER A 9 -9.96 -7.21 2.43
C SER A 9 -10.23 -6.86 0.98
N ILE A 10 -9.21 -6.99 0.15
CA ILE A 10 -9.35 -6.72 -1.28
C ILE A 10 -8.66 -7.84 -2.05
N THR A 11 -9.04 -7.95 -3.31
CA THR A 11 -8.42 -8.88 -4.24
C THR A 11 -7.44 -8.12 -5.11
N ILE A 12 -6.22 -8.62 -5.23
CA ILE A 12 -5.17 -7.98 -6.03
C ILE A 12 -4.59 -9.03 -6.97
N ASP A 13 -4.27 -8.62 -8.20
CA ASP A 13 -3.61 -9.49 -9.14
C ASP A 13 -2.29 -9.98 -8.56
N SER A 14 -1.99 -11.27 -8.76
CA SER A 14 -0.82 -11.87 -8.13
C SER A 14 0.48 -11.26 -8.62
N ASP A 15 0.58 -10.92 -9.91
CA ASP A 15 1.78 -10.29 -10.45
C ASP A 15 1.98 -8.89 -9.87
N LEU A 16 0.89 -8.17 -9.69
CA LEU A 16 0.95 -6.85 -9.07
C LEU A 16 1.36 -6.96 -7.60
N LEU A 17 0.85 -7.95 -6.90
CA LEU A 17 1.20 -8.16 -5.51
C LEU A 17 2.70 -8.44 -5.34
N GLU A 18 3.27 -9.26 -6.24
CA GLU A 18 4.69 -9.54 -6.19
C GLU A 18 5.53 -8.27 -6.38
N LYS A 19 5.13 -7.43 -7.32
CA LYS A 19 5.84 -6.17 -7.55
C LYS A 19 5.74 -5.25 -6.34
N LEU A 20 4.57 -5.23 -5.71
CA LEU A 20 4.40 -4.41 -4.51
C LEU A 20 5.30 -4.89 -3.38
N ARG A 21 5.43 -6.21 -3.23
CA ARG A 21 6.32 -6.75 -2.21
C ARG A 21 7.77 -6.36 -2.43
N GLU A 22 8.21 -6.44 -3.68
CA GLU A 22 9.57 -6.04 -4.02
C GLU A 22 9.82 -4.58 -3.70
N LYS A 23 8.86 -3.73 -4.08
CA LYS A 23 8.99 -2.30 -3.83
C LYS A 23 8.98 -1.98 -2.34
N ALA A 24 8.13 -2.67 -1.59
CA ALA A 24 8.07 -2.47 -0.15
C ALA A 24 9.40 -2.87 0.51
N ASP A 25 9.99 -3.96 0.05
CA ASP A 25 11.30 -4.41 0.54
C ASP A 25 12.38 -3.38 0.25
N GLU A 26 12.38 -2.82 -0.96
CA GLU A 26 13.36 -1.80 -1.32
C GLU A 26 13.25 -0.59 -0.41
N ASP A 27 12.05 -0.29 0.04
CA ASP A 27 11.79 0.85 0.92
C ASP A 27 11.91 0.48 2.39
N CYS A 28 12.21 -0.78 2.69
CA CYS A 28 12.30 -1.29 4.06
C CYS A 28 11.01 -1.05 4.83
N ARG A 29 9.86 -1.25 4.16
CA ARG A 29 8.55 -1.04 4.77
C ARG A 29 7.74 -2.32 4.72
N PRO A 30 6.87 -2.55 5.71
CA PRO A 30 5.88 -3.63 5.60
C PRO A 30 4.97 -3.38 4.41
N LEU A 31 4.51 -4.46 3.78
CA LEU A 31 3.69 -4.37 2.58
C LEU A 31 2.43 -3.53 2.81
N SER A 32 1.77 -3.74 3.92
CA SER A 32 0.52 -3.00 4.21
C SER A 32 0.77 -1.50 4.31
N GLN A 33 1.86 -1.09 4.93
CA GLN A 33 2.20 0.33 5.03
C GLN A 33 2.56 0.90 3.67
N TYR A 34 3.26 0.13 2.86
CA TYR A 34 3.64 0.59 1.54
C TYR A 34 2.41 0.83 0.67
N ILE A 35 1.48 -0.11 0.68
CA ILE A 35 0.23 0.03 -0.07
C ILE A 35 -0.56 1.24 0.41
N ASN A 36 -0.66 1.40 1.72
CA ASN A 36 -1.38 2.55 2.27
C ASN A 36 -0.77 3.86 1.81
N LEU A 37 0.55 3.92 1.77
CA LEU A 37 1.26 5.13 1.33
C LEU A 37 0.94 5.45 -0.12
N ILE A 38 0.97 4.43 -0.99
CA ILE A 38 0.69 4.63 -2.41
C ILE A 38 -0.75 5.12 -2.61
N LEU A 39 -1.68 4.48 -1.93
CA LEU A 39 -3.09 4.86 -2.07
C LEU A 39 -3.34 6.27 -1.57
N ARG A 40 -2.72 6.63 -0.47
CA ARG A 40 -2.86 7.98 0.06
C ARG A 40 -2.31 9.01 -0.92
N ARG A 41 -1.14 8.74 -1.49
CA ARG A 41 -0.55 9.66 -2.47
C ARG A 41 -1.44 9.81 -3.69
N TYR A 42 -2.01 8.70 -4.15
CA TYR A 42 -2.88 8.74 -5.32
C TYR A 42 -4.12 9.58 -5.05
N MET A 43 -4.72 9.39 -3.87
CA MET A 43 -5.94 10.12 -3.53
C MET A 43 -5.70 11.59 -3.27
N GLU A 44 -4.48 11.96 -2.89
CA GLU A 44 -4.14 13.37 -2.64
C GLU A 44 -3.66 14.08 -3.90
N GLN A 45 -3.45 13.35 -4.98
CA GLN A 45 -3.12 13.94 -6.27
C GLN A 45 -4.29 14.73 -6.82
N LYS A 46 -3.97 15.82 -7.44
CA LYS A 46 -5.00 16.64 -8.11
C LYS A 46 -4.92 16.50 -9.60
#